data_0a693a10a8cd80098c589904876e7b42
#
_entry.id   0a693a10a8cd80098c589904876e7b42
#
_cell.length_a   1.000
_cell.length_b   1.000
_cell.length_c   1.000
_cell.angle_alpha   90.00
_cell.angle_beta   90.00
_cell.angle_gamma   90.00
#
_symmetry.space_group_name_H-M   'P 1'
#
loop_
_entity.id
_entity.type
_entity.pdbx_description
1 polymer ?
#
loop_
_entity_poly.entity_id
_entity_poly.type
_entity_poly.pdbx_seq_one_letter_code
_entity_poly.pdbx_strand_id
1 'polypeptide(L)'
;MNWAELRAQLACTDRGDEICVDAWRPQHQRARQERAGLAICAGCQHLDRCRAWVLRQPDDPSPVMVVGGMTPGQRRKYRHGGDACGTAAGYWRHHRNGEEACRPCKAAVNEARRDYRARRKNEGRGAA
;
A
#
# COMPACT_ATOMS: atom_id res chain seq x y z
N MET A 1 24.21 -2.98 2.61
CA MET A 1 23.99 -1.52 2.59
C MET A 1 22.80 -1.20 3.47
N ASN A 2 22.97 -0.33 4.46
CA ASN A 2 21.87 0.12 5.30
C ASN A 2 21.11 1.29 4.64
N TRP A 3 19.99 1.70 5.21
CA TRP A 3 19.17 2.77 4.65
C TRP A 3 19.89 4.12 4.58
N ALA A 4 20.69 4.44 5.59
CA ALA A 4 21.44 5.70 5.62
C ALA A 4 22.45 5.78 4.47
N GLU A 5 23.16 4.68 4.21
CA GLU A 5 24.12 4.59 3.11
C GLU A 5 23.45 4.70 1.74
N LEU A 6 22.35 3.97 1.56
CA LEU A 6 21.56 4.02 0.34
C LEU A 6 20.99 5.43 0.11
N ARG A 7 20.40 6.01 1.14
CA ARG A 7 19.79 7.34 1.07
C ARG A 7 20.78 8.42 0.66
N ALA A 8 22.03 8.33 1.11
CA ALA A 8 23.07 9.30 0.74
C ALA A 8 23.40 9.30 -0.77
N GLN A 9 23.05 8.24 -1.49
CA GLN A 9 23.31 8.06 -2.91
C GLN A 9 22.09 8.29 -3.80
N LEU A 10 20.90 8.53 -3.22
CA LEU A 10 19.69 8.70 -3.99
C LEU A 10 19.58 10.10 -4.61
N ALA A 11 18.94 10.21 -5.75
CA ALA A 11 18.68 11.47 -6.44
C ALA A 11 17.87 12.45 -5.58
N CYS A 12 17.07 11.96 -4.64
CA CYS A 12 16.20 12.76 -3.76
C CYS A 12 16.87 13.19 -2.45
N THR A 13 18.16 12.91 -2.23
CA THR A 13 18.86 13.11 -0.94
C THR A 13 18.65 14.51 -0.36
N ASP A 14 18.79 15.56 -1.16
CA ASP A 14 18.63 16.95 -0.73
C ASP A 14 17.30 17.57 -1.22
N ARG A 15 16.35 16.75 -1.63
CA ARG A 15 15.11 17.18 -2.25
C ARG A 15 13.87 16.67 -1.49
N GLY A 16 13.97 16.58 -0.16
CA GLY A 16 12.91 16.04 0.68
C GLY A 16 11.55 16.76 0.52
N ASP A 17 11.58 18.08 0.35
CA ASP A 17 10.36 18.87 0.14
C ASP A 17 9.68 18.56 -1.20
N GLU A 18 10.45 18.17 -2.20
CA GLU A 18 9.97 17.88 -3.55
C GLU A 18 9.38 16.47 -3.68
N ILE A 19 9.73 15.56 -2.78
CA ILE A 19 9.22 14.19 -2.75
C ILE A 19 8.14 13.97 -1.68
N CYS A 20 7.87 14.97 -0.85
CA CYS A 20 6.85 14.91 0.18
C CYS A 20 5.45 15.06 -0.43
N VAL A 21 4.52 14.23 0.01
CA VAL A 21 3.11 14.32 -0.39
C VAL A 21 2.28 14.69 0.84
N ASP A 22 1.80 15.93 0.87
CA ASP A 22 1.03 16.44 2.00
C ASP A 22 -0.40 15.90 2.00
N ALA A 23 -0.71 15.01 2.92
CA ALA A 23 -2.01 14.34 3.00
C ALA A 23 -3.18 15.31 3.21
N TRP A 24 -2.92 16.49 3.80
CA TRP A 24 -3.94 17.52 4.06
C TRP A 24 -4.30 18.37 2.84
N ARG A 25 -3.51 18.28 1.75
CA ARG A 25 -3.77 19.06 0.54
C ARG A 25 -4.91 18.43 -0.29
N PRO A 26 -5.63 19.24 -1.10
CA PRO A 26 -6.60 18.71 -2.05
C PRO A 26 -5.98 17.72 -3.02
N GLN A 27 -6.79 16.78 -3.51
CA GLN A 27 -6.32 15.68 -4.35
C GLN A 27 -5.52 16.15 -5.58
N HIS A 28 -5.94 17.21 -6.25
CA HIS A 28 -5.23 17.73 -7.43
C HIS A 28 -3.83 18.24 -7.10
N GLN A 29 -3.62 18.81 -5.90
CA GLN A 29 -2.30 19.26 -5.44
C GLN A 29 -1.43 18.08 -5.03
N ARG A 30 -2.02 17.08 -4.35
CA ARG A 30 -1.31 15.84 -4.01
C ARG A 30 -0.85 15.10 -5.27
N ALA A 31 -1.71 15.01 -6.28
CA ALA A 31 -1.35 14.40 -7.56
C ALA A 31 -0.18 15.11 -8.24
N ARG A 32 -0.11 16.43 -8.13
CA ARG A 32 1.02 17.21 -8.64
C ARG A 32 2.30 16.90 -7.87
N GLN A 33 2.24 16.84 -6.55
CA GLN A 33 3.38 16.48 -5.70
C GLN A 33 3.85 15.06 -6.01
N GLU A 34 2.95 14.12 -6.19
CA GLU A 34 3.26 12.74 -6.56
C GLU A 34 3.99 12.67 -7.90
N ARG A 35 3.51 13.38 -8.92
CA ARG A 35 4.16 13.41 -10.24
C ARG A 35 5.56 14.00 -10.17
N ALA A 36 5.74 15.08 -9.41
CA ALA A 36 7.05 15.71 -9.22
C ALA A 36 8.03 14.74 -8.55
N GLY A 37 7.60 14.05 -7.49
CA GLY A 37 8.41 13.06 -6.78
C GLY A 37 8.75 11.86 -7.66
N LEU A 38 7.79 11.34 -8.42
CA LEU A 38 8.01 10.23 -9.35
C LEU A 38 9.01 10.59 -10.45
N ALA A 39 9.01 11.84 -10.92
CA ALA A 39 9.98 12.31 -11.92
C ALA A 39 11.41 12.29 -11.37
N ILE A 40 11.60 12.66 -10.09
CA ILE A 40 12.90 12.58 -9.41
C ILE A 40 13.36 11.12 -9.32
N CYS A 41 12.48 10.23 -8.91
CA CYS A 41 12.79 8.79 -8.82
C CYS A 41 13.12 8.19 -10.19
N ALA A 42 12.45 8.60 -11.25
CA ALA A 42 12.71 8.13 -12.61
C ALA A 42 14.14 8.41 -13.08
N GLY A 43 14.75 9.51 -12.60
CA GLY A 43 16.13 9.86 -12.89
C GLY A 43 17.15 9.26 -11.92
N CYS A 44 16.74 8.48 -10.94
CA CYS A 44 17.64 7.94 -9.93
C CYS A 44 18.32 6.65 -10.40
N GLN A 45 19.64 6.60 -10.32
CA GLN A 45 20.43 5.42 -10.67
C GLN A 45 20.22 4.23 -9.71
N HIS A 46 19.70 4.48 -8.52
CA HIS A 46 19.50 3.47 -7.48
C HIS A 46 18.02 3.13 -7.25
N LEU A 47 17.18 3.42 -8.24
CA LEU A 47 15.72 3.23 -8.12
C LEU A 47 15.34 1.80 -7.70
N ASP A 48 15.90 0.78 -8.36
CA ASP A 48 15.58 -0.61 -8.10
C ASP A 48 16.02 -1.05 -6.71
N ARG A 49 17.19 -0.62 -6.27
CA ARG A 49 17.68 -0.90 -4.91
C ARG A 49 16.82 -0.22 -3.85
N CYS A 50 16.46 1.03 -4.08
CA CYS A 50 15.60 1.79 -3.19
C CYS A 50 14.24 1.12 -3.04
N ARG A 51 13.60 0.77 -4.15
CA ARG A 51 12.31 0.09 -4.15
C ARG A 51 12.38 -1.25 -3.42
N ALA A 52 13.36 -2.08 -3.74
CA ALA A 52 13.54 -3.37 -3.10
C ALA A 52 13.77 -3.24 -1.60
N TRP A 53 14.55 -2.26 -1.18
CA TRP A 53 14.82 -2.02 0.24
C TRP A 53 13.57 -1.59 0.99
N VAL A 54 12.87 -0.58 0.46
CA VAL A 54 11.66 -0.01 1.10
C VAL A 54 10.57 -1.06 1.25
N LEU A 55 10.34 -1.88 0.22
CA LEU A 55 9.29 -2.89 0.25
C LEU A 55 9.58 -4.08 1.17
N ARG A 56 10.84 -4.29 1.54
CA ARG A 56 11.24 -5.35 2.47
C ARG A 56 11.16 -4.94 3.93
N GLN A 57 11.02 -3.66 4.24
CA GLN A 57 10.93 -3.21 5.62
C GLN A 57 9.60 -3.64 6.25
N PRO A 58 9.56 -4.00 7.55
CA PRO A 58 8.32 -4.37 8.23
C PRO A 58 7.31 -3.23 8.27
N ASP A 59 7.79 -2.00 8.43
CA ASP A 59 6.98 -0.77 8.38
C ASP A 59 7.47 0.13 7.26
N ASP A 60 6.59 0.99 6.75
CA ASP A 60 6.99 1.97 5.73
C ASP A 60 7.89 3.04 6.39
N PRO A 61 9.19 3.12 6.01
CA PRO A 61 10.11 4.08 6.60
C PRO A 61 9.85 5.53 6.19
N SER A 62 9.03 5.75 5.17
CA SER A 62 8.76 7.09 4.62
C SER A 62 7.30 7.21 4.17
N PRO A 63 6.32 7.17 5.11
CA PRO A 63 4.91 7.03 4.78
C PRO A 63 4.29 8.22 4.04
N VAL A 64 4.95 9.36 4.02
CA VAL A 64 4.45 10.60 3.36
C VAL A 64 5.26 11.00 2.13
N MET A 65 6.25 10.23 1.73
CA MET A 65 7.16 10.58 0.64
C MET A 65 7.02 9.63 -0.56
N VAL A 66 7.31 10.16 -1.75
CA VAL A 66 7.55 9.31 -2.93
C VAL A 66 8.94 8.69 -2.77
N VAL A 67 9.02 7.38 -2.71
CA VAL A 67 10.26 6.63 -2.53
C VAL A 67 10.22 5.38 -3.39
N GLY A 68 11.35 5.03 -4.00
CA GLY A 68 11.47 3.84 -4.83
C GLY A 68 10.59 3.88 -6.09
N GLY A 69 10.30 5.07 -6.61
CA GLY A 69 9.43 5.24 -7.75
C GLY A 69 7.97 4.90 -7.46
N MET A 70 7.56 4.97 -6.19
CA MET A 70 6.20 4.68 -5.76
C MET A 70 5.68 5.80 -4.87
N THR A 71 4.42 6.18 -5.09
CA THR A 71 3.70 7.08 -4.20
C THR A 71 3.42 6.41 -2.85
N PRO A 72 3.16 7.17 -1.79
CA PRO A 72 2.72 6.58 -0.52
C PRO A 72 1.52 5.63 -0.67
N GLY A 73 0.54 6.00 -1.50
CA GLY A 73 -0.64 5.18 -1.77
C GLY A 73 -0.29 3.86 -2.45
N GLN A 74 0.59 3.90 -3.45
CA GLN A 74 1.05 2.70 -4.15
C GLN A 74 1.78 1.74 -3.21
N ARG A 75 2.63 2.25 -2.32
CA ARG A 75 3.33 1.43 -1.33
C ARG A 75 2.36 0.79 -0.33
N ARG A 76 1.41 1.55 0.19
CA ARG A 76 0.38 0.99 1.08
C ARG A 76 -0.37 -0.15 0.43
N LYS A 77 -0.78 0.05 -0.81
CA LYS A 77 -1.48 -0.95 -1.61
C LYS A 77 -0.62 -2.21 -1.81
N TYR A 78 0.64 -2.04 -2.18
CA TYR A 78 1.59 -3.14 -2.37
C TYR A 78 1.80 -3.93 -1.08
N ARG A 79 2.10 -3.23 0.01
CA ARG A 79 2.39 -3.85 1.31
C ARG A 79 1.19 -4.60 1.87
N HIS A 80 0.01 -4.03 1.73
CA HIS A 80 -1.22 -4.63 2.23
C HIS A 80 -1.84 -5.64 1.26
N GLY A 81 -1.58 -5.51 -0.04
CA GLY A 81 -2.05 -6.44 -1.05
C GLY A 81 -1.26 -7.74 -1.08
N GLY A 82 0.06 -7.69 -0.79
CA GLY A 82 0.94 -8.86 -0.84
C GLY A 82 0.65 -9.88 0.26
N ASP A 83 0.64 -9.44 1.51
CA ASP A 83 0.51 -10.33 2.67
C ASP A 83 -0.94 -10.54 3.13
N ALA A 84 -1.85 -9.65 2.74
CA ALA A 84 -3.23 -9.71 3.18
C ALA A 84 -4.21 -10.18 2.11
N CYS A 85 -3.74 -10.55 0.93
CA CYS A 85 -4.57 -11.24 -0.06
C CYS A 85 -4.90 -12.65 0.44
N GLY A 86 -6.13 -13.09 0.18
CA GLY A 86 -6.62 -14.35 0.73
C GLY A 86 -7.37 -14.18 2.06
N THR A 87 -7.70 -12.95 2.43
CA THR A 87 -8.47 -12.64 3.64
C THR A 87 -9.68 -11.76 3.32
N ALA A 88 -10.70 -11.78 4.19
CA ALA A 88 -11.83 -10.88 4.09
C ALA A 88 -11.39 -9.41 4.18
N ALA A 89 -10.42 -9.10 5.05
CA ALA A 89 -9.83 -7.77 5.15
C ALA A 89 -9.18 -7.33 3.83
N GLY A 90 -8.50 -8.24 3.14
CA GLY A 90 -7.94 -8.02 1.81
C GLY A 90 -9.00 -7.69 0.77
N TYR A 91 -10.13 -8.39 0.80
CA TYR A 91 -11.27 -8.11 -0.07
C TYR A 91 -11.77 -6.66 0.11
N TRP A 92 -12.02 -6.25 1.33
CA TRP A 92 -12.51 -4.90 1.62
C TRP A 92 -11.48 -3.83 1.28
N ARG A 93 -10.19 -4.15 1.36
CA ARG A 93 -9.11 -3.25 0.95
C ARG A 93 -9.12 -3.01 -0.56
N HIS A 94 -9.26 -4.06 -1.37
CA HIS A 94 -9.44 -3.91 -2.82
C HIS A 94 -10.65 -3.03 -3.14
N HIS A 95 -11.75 -3.26 -2.44
CA HIS A 95 -12.97 -2.49 -2.62
C HIS A 95 -12.77 -0.99 -2.32
N ARG A 96 -12.13 -0.67 -1.19
CA ARG A 96 -11.81 0.73 -0.82
C ARG A 96 -10.90 1.42 -1.83
N ASN A 97 -10.01 0.67 -2.46
CA ASN A 97 -9.08 1.18 -3.46
C ASN A 97 -9.69 1.28 -4.87
N GLY A 98 -10.97 0.95 -5.03
CA GLY A 98 -11.64 0.98 -6.32
C GLY A 98 -11.19 -0.12 -7.27
N GLU A 99 -10.64 -1.21 -6.75
CA GLU A 99 -10.14 -2.34 -7.52
C GLU A 99 -11.09 -3.52 -7.46
N GLU A 100 -11.01 -4.36 -8.49
CA GLU A 100 -11.63 -5.68 -8.40
C GLU A 100 -10.80 -6.56 -7.44
N ALA A 101 -11.48 -7.24 -6.52
CA ALA A 101 -10.83 -8.15 -5.60
C ALA A 101 -10.22 -9.34 -6.35
N CYS A 102 -9.02 -9.77 -5.90
CA CYS A 102 -8.39 -10.97 -6.44
C CYS A 102 -9.17 -12.25 -6.04
N ARG A 103 -8.92 -13.35 -6.74
CA ARG A 103 -9.58 -14.64 -6.45
C ARG A 103 -9.46 -15.09 -5.01
N PRO A 104 -8.26 -15.11 -4.38
CA PRO A 104 -8.13 -15.51 -2.98
C PRO A 104 -8.95 -14.66 -2.02
N CYS A 105 -9.02 -13.35 -2.25
CA CYS A 105 -9.83 -12.45 -1.42
C CYS A 105 -11.34 -12.70 -1.60
N LYS A 106 -11.79 -12.92 -2.82
CA LYS A 106 -13.19 -13.30 -3.11
C LYS A 106 -13.56 -14.60 -2.42
N ALA A 107 -12.69 -15.60 -2.50
CA ALA A 107 -12.89 -16.89 -1.83
C ALA A 107 -13.00 -16.73 -0.32
N ALA A 108 -12.11 -15.94 0.29
CA ALA A 108 -12.10 -15.68 1.72
C ALA A 108 -13.38 -14.99 2.21
N VAL A 109 -13.88 -13.99 1.49
CA VAL A 109 -15.12 -13.30 1.88
C VAL A 109 -16.33 -14.19 1.70
N ASN A 110 -16.36 -15.04 0.69
CA ASN A 110 -17.45 -15.98 0.47
C ASN A 110 -17.50 -17.06 1.57
N GLU A 111 -16.35 -17.56 1.99
CA GLU A 111 -16.21 -18.48 3.11
C GLU A 111 -16.71 -17.83 4.42
N ALA A 112 -16.27 -16.62 4.70
CA ALA A 112 -16.73 -15.88 5.89
C ALA A 112 -18.24 -15.67 5.90
N ARG A 113 -18.84 -15.38 4.76
CA ARG A 113 -20.30 -15.24 4.61
C ARG A 113 -21.02 -16.56 4.87
N ARG A 114 -20.50 -17.68 4.36
CA ARG A 114 -21.06 -19.01 4.61
C ARG A 114 -21.01 -19.36 6.10
N ASP A 115 -19.89 -19.12 6.75
CA ASP A 115 -19.72 -19.36 8.18
C ASP A 115 -20.67 -18.51 9.02
N TYR A 116 -20.83 -17.26 8.66
CA TYR A 116 -21.76 -16.35 9.32
C TYR A 116 -23.21 -16.86 9.22
N ARG A 117 -23.64 -17.27 8.02
CA ARG A 117 -24.99 -17.80 7.80
C ARG A 117 -25.23 -19.09 8.57
N ALA A 118 -24.23 -19.98 8.61
CA ALA A 118 -24.29 -21.23 9.35
C ALA A 118 -24.44 -20.99 10.86
N ARG A 119 -23.67 -20.05 11.41
CA ARG A 119 -23.77 -19.67 12.82
C ARG A 119 -25.13 -19.07 13.16
N ARG A 120 -25.64 -18.17 12.33
CA ARG A 120 -26.98 -17.58 12.53
C ARG A 120 -28.09 -18.63 12.50
N LYS A 121 -28.00 -19.59 11.60
CA LYS A 121 -28.94 -20.69 11.51
C LYS A 121 -28.93 -21.56 12.79
N ASN A 122 -27.75 -21.86 13.31
CA ASN A 122 -27.60 -22.63 14.55
C ASN A 122 -28.09 -21.86 15.77
N GLU A 123 -27.84 -20.57 15.86
CA GLU A 123 -28.35 -19.69 16.92
C GLU A 123 -29.90 -19.65 16.89
N GLY A 124 -30.50 -19.53 15.69
CA GLY A 124 -31.95 -19.57 15.53
C GLY A 124 -32.59 -20.90 15.96
N ARG A 125 -31.87 -22.03 15.75
CA ARG A 125 -32.33 -23.35 16.22
C ARG A 125 -32.22 -23.52 17.73
N GLY A 126 -31.17 -22.90 18.34
CA GLY A 126 -30.99 -22.96 19.79
C GLY A 126 -31.94 -22.07 20.58
N ALA A 127 -32.60 -21.10 19.94
CA ALA A 127 -33.55 -20.20 20.56
C ALA A 127 -35.01 -20.74 20.60
N ALA A 128 -35.23 -21.88 19.98
CA ALA A 128 -36.53 -22.55 20.03
C ALA A 128 -36.60 -23.48 21.27
#